data_98d1bac412b157898288763727d6b1ea
#
_entry.id   98d1bac412b157898288763727d6b1ea
#
_cell.length_a   1.000
_cell.length_b   1.000
_cell.length_c   1.000
_cell.angle_alpha   90.00
_cell.angle_beta   90.00
_cell.angle_gamma   90.00
#
_symmetry.space_group_name_H-M   'P 1'
#
loop_
_entity.id
_entity.type
_entity.pdbx_description
1 polymer ?
#
loop_
_entity_poly.entity_id
_entity_poly.type
_entity_poly.pdbx_seq_one_letter_code
_entity_poly.pdbx_strand_id
1 'polypeptide(L)'
;MKIGIIGDGGHSKKIQSILKKKKFKFFIYKPNKPNYFDDVEFNRLKKCNVIFIITPNSSHYTYIKKLYKNRYIFCEKPPVNNKIQFSKLKKIKSNKIYFNYNFRFLQISKILNDRNKYNLGKLVYANLIASHGLAKKEDYKLSWRSNIKKCPKGVFEIVSIHLIDLINFHFDIEVIKKPKLINHSGVGNSFDTSSVE
;
A
#
# COMPACT_ATOMS: atom_id res chain seq x y z
N MET A 1 -10.32 18.08 14.74
CA MET A 1 -9.40 17.01 14.30
C MET A 1 -8.50 17.56 13.19
N LYS A 2 -7.17 17.46 13.34
CA LYS A 2 -6.20 17.94 12.33
C LYS A 2 -5.74 16.74 11.48
N ILE A 3 -5.84 16.86 10.16
CA ILE A 3 -5.48 15.78 9.22
C ILE A 3 -4.28 16.24 8.40
N GLY A 4 -3.27 15.37 8.27
CA GLY A 4 -2.12 15.54 7.39
C GLY A 4 -2.10 14.49 6.29
N ILE A 5 -1.69 14.87 5.09
CA ILE A 5 -1.50 13.97 3.95
C ILE A 5 -0.06 14.11 3.49
N ILE A 6 0.67 13.01 3.36
CA ILE A 6 2.01 12.98 2.82
C ILE A 6 1.94 12.46 1.38
N GLY A 7 2.40 13.28 0.43
CA GLY A 7 2.33 13.02 -0.99
C GLY A 7 1.15 13.71 -1.69
N ASP A 8 1.34 14.03 -2.98
CA ASP A 8 0.35 14.74 -3.81
C ASP A 8 0.16 14.10 -5.20
N GLY A 9 0.42 12.80 -5.30
CA GLY A 9 0.18 12.03 -6.52
C GLY A 9 -1.29 11.72 -6.79
N GLY A 10 -1.60 11.05 -7.89
CA GLY A 10 -2.98 10.75 -8.32
C GLY A 10 -3.82 10.04 -7.26
N HIS A 11 -3.24 9.10 -6.49
CA HIS A 11 -3.98 8.43 -5.42
C HIS A 11 -4.26 9.37 -4.24
N SER A 12 -3.30 10.23 -3.86
CA SER A 12 -3.51 11.25 -2.85
C SER A 12 -4.65 12.20 -3.22
N LYS A 13 -4.74 12.62 -4.49
CA LYS A 13 -5.83 13.48 -4.98
C LYS A 13 -7.21 12.85 -4.81
N LYS A 14 -7.33 11.52 -4.96
CA LYS A 14 -8.58 10.80 -4.66
C LYS A 14 -8.97 10.91 -3.19
N ILE A 15 -8.03 10.69 -2.27
CA ILE A 15 -8.27 10.82 -0.82
C ILE A 15 -8.62 12.28 -0.46
N GLN A 16 -7.90 13.26 -1.02
CA GLN A 16 -8.20 14.69 -0.86
C GLN A 16 -9.65 15.01 -1.29
N SER A 17 -10.09 14.49 -2.43
CA SER A 17 -11.46 14.66 -2.92
C SER A 17 -12.50 14.10 -1.95
N ILE A 18 -12.26 12.91 -1.40
CA ILE A 18 -13.14 12.30 -0.39
C ILE A 18 -13.19 13.16 0.88
N LEU A 19 -12.05 13.60 1.38
CA LEU A 19 -11.98 14.44 2.59
C LEU A 19 -12.69 15.79 2.37
N LYS A 20 -12.53 16.41 1.18
CA LYS A 20 -13.26 17.63 0.82
C LYS A 20 -14.78 17.42 0.80
N LYS A 21 -15.27 16.34 0.15
CA LYS A 21 -16.69 15.98 0.14
C LYS A 21 -17.25 15.78 1.56
N LYS A 22 -16.44 15.25 2.48
CA LYS A 22 -16.78 15.08 3.89
C LYS A 22 -16.53 16.33 4.75
N LYS A 23 -16.19 17.48 4.13
CA LYS A 23 -15.90 18.78 4.78
C LYS A 23 -14.77 18.75 5.82
N PHE A 24 -13.82 17.81 5.70
CA PHE A 24 -12.62 17.78 6.54
C PHE A 24 -11.57 18.76 6.03
N LYS A 25 -11.01 19.56 6.95
CA LYS A 25 -9.82 20.39 6.68
C LYS A 25 -8.57 19.52 6.81
N PHE A 26 -7.65 19.61 5.87
CA PHE A 26 -6.40 18.87 5.86
C PHE A 26 -5.24 19.71 5.35
N PHE A 27 -4.04 19.28 5.69
CA PHE A 27 -2.77 19.83 5.25
C PHE A 27 -2.06 18.82 4.36
N ILE A 28 -1.44 19.27 3.27
CA ILE A 28 -0.67 18.42 2.35
C ILE A 28 0.81 18.72 2.54
N TYR A 29 1.57 17.69 2.87
CA TYR A 29 3.02 17.72 2.90
C TYR A 29 3.57 17.10 1.62
N LYS A 30 4.36 17.88 0.87
CA LYS A 30 5.06 17.45 -0.34
C LYS A 30 6.55 17.37 -0.03
N PRO A 31 7.11 16.17 0.17
CA PRO A 31 8.53 16.07 0.47
C PRO A 31 9.36 16.45 -0.77
N ASN A 32 10.12 17.53 -0.67
CA ASN A 32 10.99 18.02 -1.76
C ASN A 32 12.23 17.14 -1.94
N LYS A 33 12.70 16.49 -0.86
CA LYS A 33 13.82 15.54 -0.87
C LYS A 33 13.47 14.29 -0.05
N PRO A 34 13.89 13.10 -0.50
CA PRO A 34 13.78 11.89 0.34
C PRO A 34 14.51 12.10 1.67
N ASN A 35 13.85 11.71 2.78
CA ASN A 35 14.42 11.73 4.14
C ASN A 35 14.76 13.11 4.76
N TYR A 36 14.24 14.20 4.20
CA TYR A 36 14.32 15.51 4.85
C TYR A 36 13.11 15.73 5.74
N PHE A 37 13.32 15.90 7.06
CA PHE A 37 12.26 15.90 8.07
C PHE A 37 12.28 17.10 9.03
N ASP A 38 13.21 18.02 8.86
CA ASP A 38 13.44 19.11 9.81
C ASP A 38 12.92 20.48 9.31
N ASP A 39 12.03 20.46 8.34
CA ASP A 39 11.38 21.67 7.86
C ASP A 39 10.14 22.04 8.71
N VAL A 40 9.71 23.30 8.57
CA VAL A 40 8.52 23.84 9.26
C VAL A 40 7.26 23.04 8.90
N GLU A 41 7.15 22.59 7.64
CA GLU A 41 5.99 21.84 7.15
C GLU A 41 5.94 20.43 7.74
N PHE A 42 7.08 19.75 7.89
CA PHE A 42 7.10 18.47 8.58
C PHE A 42 6.76 18.60 10.06
N ASN A 43 7.18 19.67 10.72
CA ASN A 43 6.79 19.97 12.09
C ASN A 43 5.29 20.28 12.23
N ARG A 44 4.69 20.92 11.22
CA ARG A 44 3.23 21.09 11.13
C ARG A 44 2.52 19.74 11.00
N LEU A 45 3.07 18.81 10.21
CA LEU A 45 2.55 17.45 10.08
C LEU A 45 2.57 16.69 11.41
N LYS A 46 3.63 16.86 12.22
CA LYS A 46 3.72 16.28 13.57
C LYS A 46 2.61 16.77 14.53
N LYS A 47 1.94 17.85 14.23
CA LYS A 47 0.80 18.38 15.01
C LYS A 47 -0.55 17.82 14.55
N CYS A 48 -0.59 16.94 13.55
CA CYS A 48 -1.82 16.31 13.06
C CYS A 48 -2.20 15.09 13.93
N ASN A 49 -3.50 14.88 14.12
CA ASN A 49 -4.06 13.73 14.85
C ASN A 49 -4.13 12.49 13.94
N VAL A 50 -4.38 12.71 12.66
CA VAL A 50 -4.55 11.69 11.61
C VAL A 50 -3.59 12.00 10.49
N ILE A 51 -2.85 10.99 10.02
CA ILE A 51 -1.90 11.14 8.91
C ILE A 51 -2.13 10.06 7.86
N PHE A 52 -2.30 10.49 6.62
CA PHE A 52 -2.31 9.61 5.45
C PHE A 52 -0.92 9.62 4.80
N ILE A 53 -0.30 8.45 4.67
CA ILE A 53 0.99 8.25 3.99
C ILE A 53 0.69 7.68 2.60
N ILE A 54 0.80 8.52 1.58
CA ILE A 54 0.45 8.21 0.18
C ILE A 54 1.62 8.60 -0.73
N THR A 55 2.74 7.98 -0.46
CA THR A 55 4.02 8.22 -1.14
C THR A 55 4.47 6.95 -1.87
N PRO A 56 5.59 6.95 -2.60
CA PRO A 56 6.19 5.72 -3.10
C PRO A 56 6.57 4.75 -1.97
N ASN A 57 6.46 3.44 -2.26
CA ASN A 57 6.64 2.34 -1.29
C ASN A 57 7.91 2.47 -0.44
N SER A 58 9.00 2.93 -1.05
CA SER A 58 10.32 3.06 -0.39
C SER A 58 10.34 3.97 0.82
N SER A 59 9.36 4.86 0.96
CA SER A 59 9.32 5.86 2.03
C SER A 59 8.31 5.55 3.16
N HIS A 60 7.41 4.57 2.97
CA HIS A 60 6.33 4.28 3.92
C HIS A 60 6.84 4.02 5.33
N TYR A 61 7.75 3.06 5.47
CA TYR A 61 8.31 2.70 6.78
C TYR A 61 8.96 3.89 7.50
N THR A 62 9.67 4.73 6.76
CA THR A 62 10.36 5.91 7.32
C THR A 62 9.36 6.90 7.93
N TYR A 63 8.26 7.19 7.21
CA TYR A 63 7.21 8.06 7.73
C TYR A 63 6.46 7.43 8.92
N ILE A 64 6.14 6.14 8.85
CA ILE A 64 5.51 5.44 9.98
C ILE A 64 6.42 5.57 11.22
N LYS A 65 7.70 5.22 11.11
CA LYS A 65 8.66 5.28 12.21
C LYS A 65 8.77 6.67 12.85
N LYS A 66 8.69 7.73 12.03
CA LYS A 66 8.80 9.13 12.52
C LYS A 66 7.51 9.66 13.13
N LEU A 67 6.34 9.12 12.76
CA LEU A 67 5.06 9.76 13.02
C LEU A 67 4.05 8.94 13.85
N TYR A 68 4.31 7.65 14.12
CA TYR A 68 3.29 6.76 14.71
C TYR A 68 2.83 7.12 16.13
N LYS A 69 3.68 7.80 16.90
CA LYS A 69 3.38 8.09 18.31
C LYS A 69 2.16 9.02 18.44
N ASN A 70 1.17 8.60 19.24
CA ASN A 70 -0.02 9.36 19.64
C ASN A 70 -0.93 9.85 18.49
N ARG A 71 -0.93 9.18 17.31
CA ARG A 71 -1.79 9.55 16.19
C ARG A 71 -2.22 8.37 15.35
N TYR A 72 -3.30 8.55 14.60
CA TYR A 72 -3.77 7.57 13.63
C TYR A 72 -2.97 7.69 12.33
N ILE A 73 -2.40 6.59 11.86
CA ILE A 73 -1.66 6.48 10.61
C ILE A 73 -2.45 5.60 9.65
N PHE A 74 -2.77 6.12 8.49
CA PHE A 74 -3.28 5.37 7.34
C PHE A 74 -2.20 5.35 6.27
N CYS A 75 -1.58 4.20 6.05
CA CYS A 75 -0.46 4.07 5.11
C CYS A 75 -0.84 3.21 3.92
N GLU A 76 -0.41 3.64 2.73
CA GLU A 76 -0.47 2.80 1.54
C GLU A 76 0.39 1.55 1.69
N LYS A 77 -0.02 0.53 0.97
CA LYS A 77 0.70 -0.74 0.89
C LYS A 77 1.84 -0.68 -0.15
N PRO A 78 2.89 -1.51 -0.05
CA PRO A 78 3.29 -2.26 1.13
C PRO A 78 3.90 -1.32 2.19
N PRO A 79 3.71 -1.61 3.48
CA PRO A 79 4.23 -0.74 4.55
C PRO A 79 5.75 -0.77 4.66
N VAL A 80 6.39 -1.82 4.13
CA VAL A 80 7.83 -2.09 4.22
C VAL A 80 8.36 -2.71 2.93
N ASN A 81 9.65 -2.56 2.66
CA ASN A 81 10.29 -3.08 1.46
C ASN A 81 11.21 -4.30 1.70
N ASN A 82 11.55 -4.58 2.95
CA ASN A 82 12.46 -5.67 3.29
C ASN A 82 12.20 -6.24 4.70
N LYS A 83 12.84 -7.40 4.97
CA LYS A 83 12.70 -8.13 6.24
C LYS A 83 13.14 -7.31 7.46
N ILE A 84 14.16 -6.48 7.35
CA ILE A 84 14.65 -5.64 8.45
C ILE A 84 13.59 -4.61 8.85
N GLN A 85 13.01 -3.91 7.88
CA GLN A 85 11.91 -2.98 8.13
C GLN A 85 10.69 -3.69 8.71
N PHE A 86 10.35 -4.89 8.20
CA PHE A 86 9.25 -5.69 8.70
C PHE A 86 9.45 -6.05 10.19
N SER A 87 10.61 -6.59 10.56
CA SER A 87 10.94 -6.93 11.95
C SER A 87 10.88 -5.70 12.88
N LYS A 88 11.32 -4.55 12.40
CA LYS A 88 11.23 -3.29 13.15
C LYS A 88 9.79 -2.78 13.25
N LEU A 89 8.99 -2.90 12.20
CA LEU A 89 7.58 -2.50 12.20
C LEU A 89 6.76 -3.35 13.18
N LYS A 90 7.01 -4.66 13.24
CA LYS A 90 6.37 -5.57 14.22
C LYS A 90 6.61 -5.19 15.68
N LYS A 91 7.73 -4.53 15.97
CA LYS A 91 8.07 -4.05 17.33
C LYS A 91 7.32 -2.75 17.69
N ILE A 92 6.68 -2.09 16.76
CA ILE A 92 5.89 -0.90 17.02
C ILE A 92 4.56 -1.31 17.67
N LYS A 93 4.47 -1.11 18.99
CA LYS A 93 3.22 -1.34 19.73
C LYS A 93 2.27 -0.15 19.53
N SER A 94 1.41 -0.23 18.52
CA SER A 94 0.37 0.78 18.28
C SER A 94 -0.83 0.13 17.59
N ASN A 95 -2.02 0.38 18.12
CA ASN A 95 -3.31 -0.01 17.52
C ASN A 95 -3.89 1.09 16.60
N LYS A 96 -3.10 2.12 16.27
CA LYS A 96 -3.52 3.26 15.47
C LYS A 96 -2.85 3.32 14.09
N ILE A 97 -2.24 2.21 13.64
CA ILE A 97 -1.61 2.11 12.32
C ILE A 97 -2.43 1.17 11.45
N TYR A 98 -2.91 1.69 10.33
CA TYR A 98 -3.74 0.98 9.36
C TYR A 98 -3.07 0.98 8.00
N PHE A 99 -3.13 -0.16 7.30
CA PHE A 99 -2.59 -0.31 5.96
C PHE A 99 -3.71 -0.47 4.95
N ASN A 100 -3.58 0.20 3.79
CA ASN A 100 -4.62 0.23 2.78
C ASN A 100 -4.63 -1.04 1.92
N TYR A 101 -5.08 -2.14 2.49
CA TYR A 101 -5.42 -3.37 1.77
C TYR A 101 -6.90 -3.32 1.37
N ASN A 102 -7.19 -2.52 0.36
CA ASN A 102 -8.56 -2.18 -0.04
C ASN A 102 -9.37 -3.37 -0.58
N PHE A 103 -8.74 -4.47 -1.02
CA PHE A 103 -9.46 -5.69 -1.46
C PHE A 103 -10.23 -6.35 -0.32
N ARG A 104 -9.87 -6.11 0.93
CA ARG A 104 -10.66 -6.54 2.11
C ARG A 104 -12.07 -5.96 2.15
N PHE A 105 -12.34 -4.89 1.37
CA PHE A 105 -13.65 -4.23 1.30
C PHE A 105 -14.44 -4.57 0.02
N LEU A 106 -13.91 -5.45 -0.84
CA LEU A 106 -14.62 -5.95 -2.01
C LEU A 106 -15.80 -6.85 -1.61
N GLN A 107 -16.77 -6.99 -2.53
CA GLN A 107 -17.93 -7.85 -2.31
C GLN A 107 -17.52 -9.30 -2.01
N ILE A 108 -16.51 -9.83 -2.71
CA ILE A 108 -15.99 -11.17 -2.44
C ILE A 108 -15.50 -11.33 -0.99
N SER A 109 -14.85 -10.32 -0.43
CA SER A 109 -14.40 -10.35 0.96
C SER A 109 -15.58 -10.42 1.94
N LYS A 110 -16.68 -9.71 1.66
CA LYS A 110 -17.91 -9.82 2.46
C LYS A 110 -18.53 -11.22 2.41
N ILE A 111 -18.58 -11.82 1.21
CA ILE A 111 -19.07 -13.20 1.03
C ILE A 111 -18.20 -14.18 1.81
N LEU A 112 -16.87 -14.05 1.74
CA LEU A 112 -15.94 -14.90 2.45
C LEU A 112 -16.00 -14.74 3.98
N ASN A 113 -16.36 -13.56 4.49
CA ASN A 113 -16.63 -13.37 5.92
C ASN A 113 -17.88 -14.12 6.40
N ASP A 114 -18.92 -14.13 5.57
CA ASP A 114 -20.22 -14.73 5.90
C ASP A 114 -20.38 -16.14 5.28
N ARG A 115 -19.28 -16.92 5.24
CA ARG A 115 -19.25 -18.25 4.58
C ARG A 115 -20.42 -19.17 4.95
N ASN A 116 -20.80 -19.21 6.20
CA ASN A 116 -21.93 -20.03 6.68
C ASN A 116 -23.25 -19.59 6.06
N LYS A 117 -23.49 -18.29 5.94
CA LYS A 117 -24.67 -17.73 5.30
C LYS A 117 -24.81 -18.15 3.83
N TYR A 118 -23.68 -18.32 3.14
CA TYR A 118 -23.64 -18.71 1.73
C TYR A 118 -23.38 -20.21 1.53
N ASN A 119 -23.41 -21.01 2.60
CA ASN A 119 -23.15 -22.46 2.58
C ASN A 119 -21.80 -22.80 1.91
N LEU A 120 -20.80 -21.95 2.06
CA LEU A 120 -19.46 -22.20 1.55
C LEU A 120 -18.73 -23.12 2.53
N GLY A 121 -18.29 -24.27 2.05
CA GLY A 121 -17.49 -25.22 2.80
C GLY A 121 -16.04 -24.75 3.02
N LYS A 122 -15.15 -25.70 3.24
CA LYS A 122 -13.72 -25.45 3.34
C LYS A 122 -13.14 -25.04 1.98
N LEU A 123 -12.17 -24.10 2.00
CA LEU A 123 -11.40 -23.78 0.81
C LEU A 123 -10.60 -25.03 0.36
N VAL A 124 -10.85 -25.47 -0.87
CA VAL A 124 -10.13 -26.59 -1.49
C VAL A 124 -9.04 -26.08 -2.42
N TYR A 125 -9.38 -25.06 -3.21
CA TYR A 125 -8.48 -24.46 -4.19
C TYR A 125 -8.86 -23.02 -4.46
N ALA A 126 -7.88 -22.15 -4.67
CA ALA A 126 -8.10 -20.79 -5.14
C ALA A 126 -7.08 -20.42 -6.21
N ASN A 127 -7.56 -19.81 -7.30
CA ASN A 127 -6.72 -19.20 -8.33
C ASN A 127 -7.14 -17.75 -8.50
N LEU A 128 -6.22 -16.82 -8.23
CA LEU A 128 -6.48 -15.40 -8.27
C LEU A 128 -5.67 -14.76 -9.39
N ILE A 129 -6.37 -14.23 -10.36
CA ILE A 129 -5.78 -13.60 -11.53
C ILE A 129 -6.17 -12.12 -11.54
N ALA A 130 -5.18 -11.24 -11.66
CA ALA A 130 -5.40 -9.84 -11.93
C ALA A 130 -4.55 -9.40 -13.11
N SER A 131 -5.19 -8.74 -14.06
CA SER A 131 -4.53 -8.19 -15.25
C SER A 131 -4.97 -6.75 -15.47
N HIS A 132 -4.03 -5.90 -15.89
CA HIS A 132 -4.33 -4.53 -16.35
C HIS A 132 -3.26 -4.04 -17.31
N GLY A 133 -3.64 -3.16 -18.25
CA GLY A 133 -2.77 -2.65 -19.30
C GLY A 133 -1.84 -1.51 -18.86
N LEU A 134 -1.50 -1.38 -17.57
CA LEU A 134 -0.72 -0.24 -17.09
C LEU A 134 0.66 -0.15 -17.75
N ALA A 135 1.34 -1.28 -17.94
CA ALA A 135 2.67 -1.32 -18.56
C ALA A 135 2.68 -0.94 -20.05
N LYS A 136 1.50 -0.93 -20.70
CA LYS A 136 1.34 -0.52 -22.11
C LYS A 136 1.02 0.96 -22.28
N LYS A 137 0.82 1.72 -21.20
CA LYS A 137 0.59 3.16 -21.28
C LYS A 137 1.90 3.89 -21.58
N GLU A 138 1.88 4.87 -22.44
CA GLU A 138 3.07 5.63 -22.87
C GLU A 138 3.84 6.25 -21.70
N ASP A 139 3.14 6.78 -20.72
CA ASP A 139 3.74 7.41 -19.54
C ASP A 139 4.27 6.42 -18.50
N TYR A 140 4.00 5.10 -18.66
CA TYR A 140 4.46 4.10 -17.71
C TYR A 140 5.97 4.07 -17.56
N LYS A 141 6.73 4.22 -18.65
CA LYS A 141 8.20 4.24 -18.65
C LYS A 141 8.77 5.32 -17.72
N LEU A 142 8.08 6.45 -17.61
CA LEU A 142 8.49 7.58 -16.75
C LEU A 142 8.01 7.40 -15.31
N SER A 143 7.13 6.44 -15.04
CA SER A 143 6.58 6.24 -13.71
C SER A 143 7.60 5.57 -12.77
N TRP A 144 7.45 5.82 -11.47
CA TRP A 144 8.27 5.13 -10.46
C TRP A 144 8.05 3.61 -10.45
N ARG A 145 6.91 3.13 -11.00
CA ARG A 145 6.53 1.71 -11.04
C ARG A 145 7.37 0.90 -12.04
N SER A 146 7.82 1.54 -13.12
CA SER A 146 8.68 0.91 -14.13
C SER A 146 10.15 0.85 -13.72
N ASN A 147 10.53 1.44 -12.59
CA ASN A 147 11.90 1.58 -12.13
C ASN A 147 12.19 0.63 -10.97
N ILE A 148 13.11 -0.33 -11.18
CA ILE A 148 13.44 -1.36 -10.19
C ILE A 148 14.04 -0.78 -8.88
N LYS A 149 14.74 0.36 -8.93
CA LYS A 149 15.24 1.02 -7.72
C LYS A 149 14.12 1.60 -6.86
N LYS A 150 13.00 1.99 -7.48
CA LYS A 150 11.84 2.59 -6.80
C LYS A 150 10.74 1.57 -6.51
N CYS A 151 10.62 0.53 -7.34
CA CYS A 151 9.64 -0.55 -7.26
C CYS A 151 10.33 -1.90 -7.53
N PRO A 152 11.11 -2.43 -6.57
CA PRO A 152 12.01 -3.55 -6.80
C PRO A 152 11.32 -4.88 -7.12
N LYS A 153 10.05 -5.01 -6.81
CA LYS A 153 9.26 -6.23 -7.11
C LYS A 153 8.12 -5.96 -8.10
N GLY A 154 8.07 -4.76 -8.68
CA GLY A 154 7.12 -4.39 -9.73
C GLY A 154 5.66 -4.68 -9.36
N VAL A 155 4.95 -5.35 -10.27
CA VAL A 155 3.52 -5.69 -10.12
C VAL A 155 3.23 -6.52 -8.86
N PHE A 156 4.19 -7.31 -8.37
CA PHE A 156 4.02 -8.08 -7.15
C PHE A 156 3.68 -7.18 -5.95
N GLU A 157 4.40 -6.10 -5.75
CA GLU A 157 4.13 -5.16 -4.66
C GLU A 157 3.02 -4.13 -4.98
N ILE A 158 2.61 -4.03 -6.25
CA ILE A 158 1.54 -3.10 -6.67
C ILE A 158 0.18 -3.77 -6.64
N VAL A 159 0.07 -5.00 -7.17
CA VAL A 159 -1.19 -5.72 -7.38
C VAL A 159 -1.25 -7.03 -6.61
N SER A 160 -0.26 -7.92 -6.79
CA SER A 160 -0.33 -9.29 -6.25
C SER A 160 -0.42 -9.32 -4.72
N ILE A 161 0.18 -8.36 -4.05
CA ILE A 161 0.08 -8.22 -2.60
C ILE A 161 -1.36 -8.03 -2.10
N HIS A 162 -2.25 -7.43 -2.90
CA HIS A 162 -3.67 -7.31 -2.54
C HIS A 162 -4.40 -8.65 -2.64
N LEU A 163 -4.05 -9.49 -3.61
CA LEU A 163 -4.62 -10.82 -3.79
C LEU A 163 -4.16 -11.75 -2.66
N ILE A 164 -2.86 -11.73 -2.37
CA ILE A 164 -2.27 -12.50 -1.26
C ILE A 164 -2.89 -12.07 0.07
N ASP A 165 -3.00 -10.77 0.31
CA ASP A 165 -3.61 -10.24 1.53
C ASP A 165 -5.08 -10.63 1.63
N LEU A 166 -5.84 -10.58 0.54
CA LEU A 166 -7.26 -10.96 0.52
C LEU A 166 -7.44 -12.42 0.95
N ILE A 167 -6.65 -13.34 0.40
CA ILE A 167 -6.72 -14.76 0.77
C ILE A 167 -6.23 -14.96 2.20
N ASN A 168 -5.10 -14.38 2.58
CA ASN A 168 -4.56 -14.52 3.94
C ASN A 168 -5.46 -13.89 5.01
N PHE A 169 -6.30 -12.93 4.65
CA PHE A 169 -7.26 -12.34 5.57
C PHE A 169 -8.41 -13.28 5.92
N HIS A 170 -8.79 -14.18 5.01
CA HIS A 170 -9.91 -15.10 5.18
C HIS A 170 -9.47 -16.54 5.49
N PHE A 171 -8.25 -16.90 5.12
CA PHE A 171 -7.70 -18.24 5.23
C PHE A 171 -6.26 -18.13 5.68
N ASP A 172 -5.86 -18.93 6.62
CA ASP A 172 -4.46 -19.01 7.03
C ASP A 172 -3.66 -19.72 5.93
N ILE A 173 -2.86 -18.92 5.19
CA ILE A 173 -2.08 -19.43 4.06
C ILE A 173 -0.59 -19.28 4.31
N GLU A 174 0.19 -20.19 3.73
CA GLU A 174 1.64 -20.13 3.69
C GLU A 174 2.12 -20.00 2.23
N VAL A 175 3.09 -19.12 2.01
CA VAL A 175 3.76 -19.00 0.70
C VAL A 175 4.90 -20.00 0.64
N ILE A 176 4.76 -21.04 -0.15
CA ILE A 176 5.70 -22.16 -0.23
C ILE A 176 6.84 -21.93 -1.22
N LYS A 177 6.65 -21.05 -2.20
CA LYS A 177 7.67 -20.73 -3.21
C LYS A 177 7.93 -19.24 -3.32
N LYS A 178 9.14 -18.87 -3.69
CA LYS A 178 9.46 -17.48 -4.04
C LYS A 178 8.65 -17.05 -5.27
N PRO A 179 8.12 -15.81 -5.30
CA PRO A 179 7.40 -15.33 -6.47
C PRO A 179 8.30 -15.30 -7.70
N LYS A 180 7.78 -15.78 -8.83
CA LYS A 180 8.40 -15.59 -10.14
C LYS A 180 8.03 -14.21 -10.65
N LEU A 181 9.03 -13.41 -10.99
CA LEU A 181 8.88 -12.02 -11.45
C LEU A 181 9.48 -11.89 -12.84
N ILE A 182 8.72 -11.32 -13.77
CA ILE A 182 9.12 -11.18 -15.18
C ILE A 182 8.78 -9.78 -15.67
N ASN A 183 9.58 -9.23 -16.55
CA ASN A 183 9.27 -8.05 -17.35
C ASN A 183 8.92 -8.49 -18.78
N HIS A 184 7.66 -8.70 -19.05
CA HIS A 184 7.16 -9.13 -20.37
C HIS A 184 7.02 -7.98 -21.35
N SER A 185 6.66 -6.79 -20.88
CA SER A 185 6.46 -5.64 -21.77
C SER A 185 7.75 -5.05 -22.31
N GLY A 186 8.90 -5.31 -21.65
CA GLY A 186 10.16 -4.64 -21.95
C GLY A 186 10.17 -3.14 -21.58
N VAL A 187 9.10 -2.62 -20.98
CA VAL A 187 8.99 -1.20 -20.63
C VAL A 187 9.56 -0.94 -19.24
N GLY A 188 10.62 -0.14 -19.19
CA GLY A 188 11.38 0.08 -17.97
C GLY A 188 12.21 -1.14 -17.57
N ASN A 189 12.62 -1.22 -16.31
CA ASN A 189 13.45 -2.32 -15.79
C ASN A 189 12.88 -2.97 -14.53
N SER A 190 11.64 -2.67 -14.14
CA SER A 190 10.90 -3.35 -13.09
C SER A 190 9.98 -4.43 -13.68
N PHE A 191 9.36 -5.24 -12.84
CA PHE A 191 8.57 -6.40 -13.25
C PHE A 191 7.09 -6.02 -13.46
N ASP A 192 6.50 -6.48 -14.56
CA ASP A 192 5.08 -6.26 -14.90
C ASP A 192 4.23 -7.54 -14.79
N THR A 193 4.87 -8.67 -14.55
CA THR A 193 4.22 -9.97 -14.37
C THR A 193 4.78 -10.67 -13.13
N SER A 194 3.90 -11.32 -12.37
CA SER A 194 4.30 -12.14 -11.23
C SER A 194 3.35 -13.33 -11.05
N SER A 195 3.90 -14.46 -10.62
CA SER A 195 3.15 -15.59 -10.11
C SER A 195 3.69 -16.02 -8.74
N VAL A 196 2.82 -16.53 -7.88
CA VAL A 196 3.15 -17.04 -6.55
C VAL A 196 2.26 -18.24 -6.22
N GLU A 197 2.85 -19.26 -5.62
CA GLU A 197 2.19 -20.46 -5.12
C GLU A 197 2.30 -20.55 -3.61
#